data_888630ba79aad2f1f7218473a7fa8d5c
#
_entry.id   888630ba79aad2f1f7218473a7fa8d5c
#
_cell.length_a   1.000
_cell.length_b   1.000
_cell.length_c   1.000
_cell.angle_alpha   90.00
_cell.angle_beta   90.00
_cell.angle_gamma   90.00
#
_symmetry.space_group_name_H-M   'P 1'
#
loop_
_entity.id
_entity.type
_entity.pdbx_description
1 polymer ?
#
loop_
_entity_poly.entity_id
_entity_poly.type
_entity_poly.pdbx_seq_one_letter_code
_entity_poly.pdbx_strand_id
1 'polypeptide(L)'
;MDVWFYRFIRPIIKAFFYIVFRPTVKYKENVPKKGRIIIASNHTDYFDCVALVATNKRTIHFLAKDELLKGVLGPGFKAMGIIPVNRREKDKNALPAALKVLEEDKVIGIFPEGTFKKDIDGLLPFKIGAVKMAHDSKSRIIPVAVVGKFRPFRKGITIVYGKPYKIESD
;
A
#
# COMPACT_ATOMS: atom_id res chain seq x y z
N MET A 1 -10.14 14.24 0.47
CA MET A 1 -8.82 14.43 -0.19
C MET A 1 -9.00 14.16 -1.66
N ASP A 2 -8.80 15.16 -2.49
CA ASP A 2 -8.92 15.01 -3.94
C ASP A 2 -7.67 14.31 -4.50
N VAL A 3 -7.87 13.20 -5.17
CA VAL A 3 -6.80 12.35 -5.73
C VAL A 3 -6.86 12.31 -7.26
N TRP A 4 -7.29 13.43 -7.88
CA TRP A 4 -7.38 13.53 -9.33
C TRP A 4 -6.05 13.17 -10.02
N PHE A 5 -4.93 13.60 -9.41
CA PHE A 5 -3.59 13.30 -9.93
C PHE A 5 -3.30 11.80 -9.91
N TYR A 6 -3.71 11.08 -8.86
CA TYR A 6 -3.60 9.63 -8.81
C TYR A 6 -4.38 8.97 -9.96
N ARG A 7 -5.58 9.44 -10.23
CA ARG A 7 -6.41 8.91 -11.33
C ARG A 7 -5.77 9.14 -12.69
N PHE A 8 -5.13 10.28 -12.88
CA PHE A 8 -4.41 10.64 -14.10
C PHE A 8 -3.13 9.82 -14.28
N ILE A 9 -2.29 9.73 -13.25
CA ILE A 9 -0.97 9.08 -13.36
C ILE A 9 -1.05 7.55 -13.32
N ARG A 10 -2.06 6.98 -12.66
CA ARG A 10 -2.20 5.53 -12.50
C ARG A 10 -2.19 4.73 -13.80
N PRO A 11 -2.92 5.07 -14.88
CA PRO A 11 -2.84 4.33 -16.13
C PRO A 11 -1.43 4.33 -16.72
N ILE A 12 -0.67 5.41 -16.58
CA ILE A 12 0.71 5.51 -17.02
C ILE A 12 1.60 4.58 -16.17
N ILE A 13 1.47 4.64 -14.85
CA ILE A 13 2.17 3.73 -13.92
C ILE A 13 1.84 2.27 -14.26
N LYS A 14 0.58 1.97 -14.51
CA LYS A 14 0.15 0.61 -14.88
C LYS A 14 0.78 0.16 -16.18
N ALA A 15 0.72 0.95 -17.24
CA ALA A 15 1.31 0.62 -18.53
C ALA A 15 2.82 0.38 -18.38
N PHE A 16 3.53 1.30 -17.74
CA PHE A 16 4.96 1.17 -17.44
C PHE A 16 5.24 -0.15 -16.67
N PHE A 17 4.54 -0.40 -15.59
CA PHE A 17 4.77 -1.56 -14.73
C PHE A 17 4.57 -2.89 -15.47
N TYR A 18 3.49 -2.99 -16.26
CA TYR A 18 3.19 -4.22 -17.02
C TYR A 18 4.15 -4.43 -18.20
N ILE A 19 4.60 -3.38 -18.87
CA ILE A 19 5.58 -3.48 -19.97
C ILE A 19 6.95 -3.88 -19.42
N VAL A 20 7.39 -3.22 -18.35
CA VAL A 20 8.74 -3.40 -17.82
C VAL A 20 8.87 -4.70 -17.01
N PHE A 21 7.94 -4.98 -16.10
CA PHE A 21 8.09 -6.09 -15.16
C PHE A 21 7.25 -7.33 -15.48
N ARG A 22 6.30 -7.23 -16.41
CA ARG A 22 5.43 -8.34 -16.85
C ARG A 22 4.91 -9.18 -15.69
N PRO A 23 4.24 -8.58 -14.69
CA PRO A 23 3.87 -9.26 -13.45
C PRO A 23 2.82 -10.33 -13.67
N THR A 24 2.88 -11.39 -12.86
CA THR A 24 1.76 -12.30 -12.66
C THR A 24 0.92 -11.77 -11.51
N VAL A 25 -0.38 -11.56 -11.72
CA VAL A 25 -1.29 -11.08 -10.68
C VAL A 25 -2.36 -12.12 -10.42
N LYS A 26 -2.48 -12.56 -9.16
CA LYS A 26 -3.44 -13.60 -8.74
C LYS A 26 -4.46 -13.03 -7.76
N TYR A 27 -5.71 -13.47 -7.91
CA TYR A 27 -6.82 -13.20 -6.99
C TYR A 27 -7.12 -11.71 -6.74
N LYS A 28 -6.88 -10.84 -7.74
CA LYS A 28 -7.18 -9.40 -7.64
C LYS A 28 -8.67 -9.09 -7.42
N GLU A 29 -9.54 -10.04 -7.71
CA GLU A 29 -10.98 -10.02 -7.44
C GLU A 29 -11.30 -10.02 -5.94
N ASN A 30 -10.38 -10.47 -5.10
CA ASN A 30 -10.52 -10.42 -3.63
C ASN A 30 -10.58 -8.98 -3.10
N VAL A 31 -10.18 -7.98 -3.90
CA VAL A 31 -10.28 -6.57 -3.51
C VAL A 31 -11.70 -6.06 -3.75
N PRO A 32 -12.48 -5.75 -2.70
CA PRO A 32 -13.84 -5.25 -2.84
C PRO A 32 -13.88 -3.92 -3.62
N LYS A 33 -14.91 -3.76 -4.45
CA LYS A 33 -15.09 -2.53 -5.25
C LYS A 33 -15.43 -1.31 -4.38
N LYS A 34 -16.05 -1.52 -3.20
CA LYS A 34 -16.50 -0.47 -2.27
C LYS A 34 -16.16 -0.84 -0.82
N GLY A 35 -16.31 0.12 0.06
CA GLY A 35 -16.06 -0.03 1.49
C GLY A 35 -14.60 0.18 1.87
N ARG A 36 -14.37 0.37 3.16
CA ARG A 36 -13.06 0.61 3.76
C ARG A 36 -12.23 -0.66 3.82
N ILE A 37 -11.00 -0.60 3.36
CA ILE A 37 -10.06 -1.73 3.39
C ILE A 37 -8.64 -1.26 3.68
N ILE A 38 -7.88 -2.15 4.29
CA ILE A 38 -6.44 -2.01 4.51
C ILE A 38 -5.74 -3.08 3.68
N ILE A 39 -4.89 -2.68 2.76
CA ILE A 39 -3.99 -3.57 2.03
C ILE A 39 -2.70 -3.67 2.82
N ALA A 40 -2.42 -4.84 3.35
CA ALA A 40 -1.19 -5.14 4.09
C ALA A 40 -0.28 -6.01 3.23
N SER A 41 0.88 -5.49 2.84
CA SER A 41 1.84 -6.17 1.97
C SER A 41 3.21 -6.28 2.61
N ASN A 42 3.97 -7.32 2.27
CA ASN A 42 5.40 -7.37 2.55
C ASN A 42 6.13 -6.27 1.76
N HIS A 43 7.32 -5.89 2.23
CA HIS A 43 8.09 -4.78 1.65
C HIS A 43 9.53 -5.19 1.36
N THR A 44 9.78 -5.51 0.11
CA THR A 44 11.07 -6.03 -0.38
C THR A 44 11.80 -5.05 -1.29
N ASP A 45 11.08 -4.13 -1.93
CA ASP A 45 11.62 -3.18 -2.89
C ASP A 45 10.80 -1.87 -2.92
N TYR A 46 11.40 -0.80 -3.42
CA TYR A 46 10.69 0.47 -3.69
C TYR A 46 9.55 0.30 -4.70
N PHE A 47 9.69 -0.63 -5.63
CA PHE A 47 8.64 -0.93 -6.62
C PHE A 47 7.41 -1.63 -6.05
N ASP A 48 7.41 -2.07 -4.78
CA ASP A 48 6.22 -2.69 -4.18
C ASP A 48 5.02 -1.73 -4.16
N CYS A 49 5.24 -0.44 -3.82
CA CYS A 49 4.18 0.57 -3.90
C CYS A 49 3.66 0.72 -5.34
N VAL A 50 4.57 0.76 -6.31
CA VAL A 50 4.23 0.87 -7.74
C VAL A 50 3.44 -0.34 -8.20
N ALA A 51 3.83 -1.54 -7.76
CA ALA A 51 3.13 -2.80 -8.04
C ALA A 51 1.68 -2.77 -7.53
N LEU A 52 1.46 -2.34 -6.29
CA LEU A 52 0.13 -2.22 -5.71
C LEU A 52 -0.73 -1.16 -6.43
N VAL A 53 -0.16 0.00 -6.79
CA VAL A 53 -0.85 1.04 -7.58
C VAL A 53 -1.23 0.51 -8.97
N ALA A 54 -0.32 -0.18 -9.64
CA ALA A 54 -0.51 -0.68 -11.00
C ALA A 54 -1.56 -1.80 -11.08
N THR A 55 -1.62 -2.66 -10.08
CA THR A 55 -2.45 -3.88 -10.10
C THR A 55 -3.80 -3.71 -9.40
N ASN A 56 -3.98 -2.69 -8.58
CA ASN A 56 -5.25 -2.40 -7.90
C ASN A 56 -6.11 -1.43 -8.71
N LYS A 57 -7.44 -1.61 -8.66
CA LYS A 57 -8.39 -0.70 -9.33
C LYS A 57 -8.76 0.52 -8.48
N ARG A 58 -8.60 0.41 -7.16
CA ARG A 58 -8.93 1.48 -6.21
C ARG A 58 -7.71 2.34 -5.93
N THR A 59 -7.94 3.59 -5.59
CA THR A 59 -6.90 4.49 -5.09
C THR A 59 -6.40 4.00 -3.74
N ILE A 60 -5.09 3.84 -3.59
CA ILE A 60 -4.46 3.40 -2.35
C ILE A 60 -3.74 4.60 -1.73
N HIS A 61 -4.08 4.92 -0.48
CA HIS A 61 -3.39 5.92 0.32
C HIS A 61 -2.31 5.23 1.15
N PHE A 62 -1.05 5.43 0.80
CA PHE A 62 0.06 4.83 1.54
C PHE A 62 0.49 5.68 2.71
N LEU A 63 0.88 5.02 3.80
CA LEU A 63 1.63 5.67 4.88
C LEU A 63 3.12 5.66 4.52
N ALA A 64 3.72 6.83 4.43
CA ALA A 64 5.12 6.96 4.06
C ALA A 64 5.85 7.99 4.95
N LYS A 65 7.18 7.93 4.97
CA LYS A 65 8.00 8.89 5.74
C LYS A 65 7.69 10.32 5.30
N ASP A 66 7.55 11.24 6.25
CA ASP A 66 7.29 12.67 6.00
C ASP A 66 8.38 13.33 5.15
N GLU A 67 9.62 12.84 5.23
CA GLU A 67 10.74 13.30 4.42
C GLU A 67 10.49 13.16 2.90
N LEU A 68 9.71 12.15 2.48
CA LEU A 68 9.33 11.97 1.07
C LEU A 68 8.48 13.13 0.53
N LEU A 69 7.72 13.80 1.40
CA LEU A 69 6.88 14.92 1.01
C LEU A 69 7.64 16.26 0.98
N LYS A 70 8.87 16.30 1.49
CA LYS A 70 9.75 17.49 1.52
C LYS A 70 10.66 17.58 0.30
N GLY A 71 10.84 16.48 -0.45
CA GLY A 71 11.68 16.43 -1.63
C GLY A 71 11.01 17.01 -2.88
N VAL A 72 11.75 17.07 -3.99
CA VAL A 72 11.28 17.60 -5.29
C VAL A 72 10.00 16.91 -5.78
N LEU A 73 9.84 15.62 -5.52
CA LEU A 73 8.64 14.84 -5.85
C LEU A 73 7.52 14.96 -4.80
N GLY A 74 7.77 15.68 -3.71
CA GLY A 74 6.84 15.84 -2.59
C GLY A 74 5.44 16.31 -2.98
N PRO A 75 5.29 17.38 -3.81
CA PRO A 75 3.98 17.82 -4.28
C PRO A 75 3.21 16.71 -5.04
N GLY A 76 3.89 15.92 -5.86
CA GLY A 76 3.31 14.77 -6.56
C GLY A 76 2.82 13.69 -5.60
N PHE A 77 3.65 13.30 -4.62
CA PHE A 77 3.26 12.33 -3.59
C PHE A 77 2.08 12.82 -2.74
N LYS A 78 2.06 14.10 -2.40
CA LYS A 78 0.93 14.72 -1.69
C LYS A 78 -0.35 14.68 -2.52
N ALA A 79 -0.26 15.00 -3.81
CA ALA A 79 -1.37 14.92 -4.76
C ALA A 79 -1.85 13.48 -5.04
N MET A 80 -1.00 12.47 -4.79
CA MET A 80 -1.38 11.05 -4.79
C MET A 80 -2.08 10.62 -3.49
N GLY A 81 -2.19 11.48 -2.49
CA GLY A 81 -2.86 11.18 -1.23
C GLY A 81 -2.04 10.32 -0.29
N ILE A 82 -0.71 10.46 -0.32
CA ILE A 82 0.18 9.81 0.66
C ILE A 82 -0.01 10.48 2.02
N ILE A 83 -0.10 9.65 3.06
CA ILE A 83 -0.21 10.07 4.45
C ILE A 83 1.20 10.11 5.06
N PRO A 84 1.70 11.29 5.48
CA PRO A 84 3.01 11.38 6.10
C PRO A 84 3.03 10.73 7.47
N VAL A 85 4.14 10.08 7.79
CA VAL A 85 4.42 9.47 9.11
C VAL A 85 5.78 9.93 9.60
N ASN A 86 5.82 10.57 10.75
CA ASN A 86 7.09 10.84 11.45
C ASN A 86 7.54 9.59 12.20
N ARG A 87 8.56 8.92 11.71
CA ARG A 87 9.07 7.68 12.32
C ARG A 87 10.04 7.90 13.46
N ARG A 88 10.52 9.13 13.66
CA ARG A 88 11.49 9.48 14.72
C ARG A 88 10.81 9.66 16.07
N GLU A 89 9.54 10.03 16.05
CA GLU A 89 8.69 10.19 17.24
C GLU A 89 7.49 9.25 17.15
N LYS A 90 6.84 8.95 18.28
CA LYS A 90 5.53 8.29 18.27
C LYS A 90 4.53 9.22 17.60
N ASP A 91 4.39 9.09 16.27
CA ASP A 91 3.51 9.94 15.48
C ASP A 91 2.05 9.74 15.89
N LYS A 92 1.55 10.67 16.69
CA LYS A 92 0.16 10.68 17.16
C LYS A 92 -0.83 11.04 16.04
N ASN A 93 -0.37 11.58 14.90
CA ASN A 93 -1.22 12.09 13.82
C ASN A 93 -1.44 11.06 12.71
N ALA A 94 -0.53 10.11 12.52
CA ALA A 94 -0.61 9.15 11.43
C ALA A 94 -1.84 8.24 11.53
N LEU A 95 -2.14 7.73 12.72
CA LEU A 95 -3.30 6.87 12.95
C LEU A 95 -4.62 7.64 12.73
N PRO A 96 -4.87 8.81 13.33
CA PRO A 96 -6.08 9.61 13.05
C PRO A 96 -6.23 9.96 11.56
N ALA A 97 -5.15 10.30 10.87
CA ALA A 97 -5.20 10.61 9.44
C ALA A 97 -5.60 9.38 8.60
N ALA A 98 -5.07 8.21 8.94
CA ALA A 98 -5.45 6.95 8.28
C ALA A 98 -6.90 6.56 8.57
N LEU A 99 -7.37 6.71 9.82
CA LEU A 99 -8.76 6.44 10.19
C LEU A 99 -9.73 7.33 9.40
N LYS A 100 -9.42 8.63 9.26
CA LYS A 100 -10.24 9.54 8.45
C LYS A 100 -10.37 9.08 7.00
N VAL A 101 -9.29 8.57 6.40
CA VAL A 101 -9.34 8.02 5.03
C VAL A 101 -10.23 6.78 4.97
N LEU A 102 -10.16 5.90 5.98
CA LEU A 102 -10.99 4.70 6.05
C LEU A 102 -12.48 5.03 6.29
N GLU A 103 -12.79 6.06 7.08
CA GLU A 103 -14.16 6.55 7.30
C GLU A 103 -14.83 7.04 6.00
N GLU A 104 -14.03 7.53 5.05
CA GLU A 104 -14.49 7.90 3.72
C GLU A 104 -14.60 6.69 2.74
N ASP A 105 -14.64 5.45 3.27
CA ASP A 105 -14.69 4.21 2.48
C ASP A 105 -13.54 4.05 1.47
N LYS A 106 -12.38 4.61 1.79
CA LYS A 106 -11.16 4.55 0.97
C LYS A 106 -10.24 3.40 1.37
N VAL A 107 -9.11 3.31 0.69
CA VAL A 107 -8.13 2.23 0.86
C VAL A 107 -6.85 2.76 1.47
N ILE A 108 -6.38 2.15 2.54
CA ILE A 108 -5.06 2.34 3.10
C ILE A 108 -4.13 1.23 2.60
N GLY A 109 -2.94 1.61 2.15
CA GLY A 109 -1.83 0.70 1.90
C GLY A 109 -0.80 0.80 3.01
N ILE A 110 -0.44 -0.32 3.59
CA ILE A 110 0.56 -0.38 4.65
C ILE A 110 1.51 -1.54 4.42
N PHE A 111 2.77 -1.32 4.77
CA PHE A 111 3.77 -2.36 4.91
C PHE A 111 4.00 -2.59 6.41
N PRO A 112 3.42 -3.66 7.00
CA PRO A 112 3.44 -3.87 8.45
C PRO A 112 4.83 -4.00 9.04
N GLU A 113 5.82 -4.39 8.22
CA GLU A 113 7.23 -4.46 8.59
C GLU A 113 7.82 -3.07 8.94
N GLY A 114 7.20 -2.00 8.42
CA GLY A 114 7.58 -0.61 8.68
C GLY A 114 8.89 -0.16 8.04
N THR A 115 9.65 -1.07 7.48
CA THR A 115 10.86 -0.82 6.67
C THR A 115 11.06 -1.99 5.72
N PHE A 116 11.92 -1.82 4.73
CA PHE A 116 12.37 -2.97 3.96
C PHE A 116 13.88 -3.14 4.13
N LYS A 117 14.33 -4.37 4.04
CA LYS A 117 15.75 -4.69 3.93
C LYS A 117 15.95 -5.51 2.67
N LYS A 118 16.93 -5.10 1.86
CA LYS A 118 17.41 -5.94 0.76
C LYS A 118 18.09 -7.16 1.36
N ASP A 119 17.90 -8.32 0.72
CA ASP A 119 18.64 -9.55 0.98
C ASP A 119 18.40 -10.22 2.36
N ILE A 120 17.23 -10.02 2.96
CA ILE A 120 16.78 -10.84 4.09
C ILE A 120 15.80 -11.90 3.57
N ASP A 121 16.10 -13.16 3.84
CA ASP A 121 15.16 -14.24 3.64
C ASP A 121 14.07 -14.19 4.72
N GLY A 122 12.80 -14.15 4.28
CA GLY A 122 11.63 -14.11 5.15
C GLY A 122 11.06 -12.73 5.39
N LEU A 123 10.06 -12.68 6.28
CA LEU A 123 9.35 -11.47 6.66
C LEU A 123 9.96 -10.87 7.93
N LEU A 124 10.01 -9.55 8.00
CA LEU A 124 10.32 -8.86 9.25
C LEU A 124 9.13 -8.92 10.21
N PRO A 125 9.36 -8.77 11.53
CA PRO A 125 8.27 -8.70 12.50
C PRO A 125 7.25 -7.61 12.15
N PHE A 126 5.98 -7.96 12.19
CA PHE A 126 4.89 -7.04 11.86
C PHE A 126 4.58 -6.11 13.03
N LYS A 127 4.46 -4.83 12.73
CA LYS A 127 3.99 -3.81 13.67
C LYS A 127 2.47 -3.86 13.79
N ILE A 128 1.96 -3.63 14.99
CA ILE A 128 0.53 -3.69 15.31
C ILE A 128 -0.33 -2.64 14.58
N GLY A 129 0.29 -1.65 13.92
CA GLY A 129 -0.43 -0.51 13.32
C GLY A 129 -1.55 -0.90 12.35
N ALA A 130 -1.36 -1.93 11.52
CA ALA A 130 -2.39 -2.40 10.61
C ALA A 130 -3.59 -2.99 11.34
N VAL A 131 -3.32 -3.79 12.38
CA VAL A 131 -4.35 -4.42 13.22
C VAL A 131 -5.14 -3.35 13.98
N LYS A 132 -4.44 -2.40 14.61
CA LYS A 132 -5.08 -1.29 15.32
C LYS A 132 -5.97 -0.44 14.40
N MET A 133 -5.50 -0.07 13.22
CA MET A 133 -6.33 0.65 12.23
C MET A 133 -7.55 -0.16 11.82
N ALA A 134 -7.40 -1.47 11.58
CA ALA A 134 -8.50 -2.34 11.18
C ALA A 134 -9.56 -2.46 12.28
N HIS A 135 -9.14 -2.63 13.52
CA HIS A 135 -10.01 -2.69 14.69
C HIS A 135 -10.78 -1.37 14.86
N ASP A 136 -10.08 -0.24 14.95
CA ASP A 136 -10.67 1.06 15.25
C ASP A 136 -11.62 1.53 14.13
N SER A 137 -11.33 1.23 12.87
CA SER A 137 -12.16 1.59 11.72
C SER A 137 -13.16 0.53 11.30
N LYS A 138 -13.15 -0.66 11.92
CA LYS A 138 -13.92 -1.85 11.48
C LYS A 138 -13.66 -2.21 10.00
N SER A 139 -12.46 -1.94 9.52
CA SER A 139 -12.04 -2.23 8.14
C SER A 139 -11.66 -3.69 7.98
N ARG A 140 -11.79 -4.19 6.74
CA ARG A 140 -11.22 -5.49 6.38
C ARG A 140 -9.75 -5.32 6.02
N ILE A 141 -8.94 -6.31 6.38
CA ILE A 141 -7.55 -6.42 5.93
C ILE A 141 -7.49 -7.36 4.73
N ILE A 142 -6.75 -6.95 3.70
CA ILE A 142 -6.41 -7.79 2.56
C ILE A 142 -4.91 -7.99 2.60
N PRO A 143 -4.43 -9.20 2.93
CA PRO A 143 -3.01 -9.50 2.84
C PRO A 143 -2.60 -9.58 1.37
N VAL A 144 -1.47 -8.99 1.03
CA VAL A 144 -0.90 -9.07 -0.31
C VAL A 144 0.54 -9.53 -0.21
N ALA A 145 0.89 -10.54 -1.00
CA ALA A 145 2.26 -10.99 -1.12
C ALA A 145 2.84 -10.55 -2.46
N VAL A 146 3.96 -9.82 -2.38
CA VAL A 146 4.82 -9.53 -3.52
C VAL A 146 5.98 -10.50 -3.47
N VAL A 147 6.05 -11.42 -4.43
CA VAL A 147 6.97 -12.56 -4.44
C VAL A 147 7.85 -12.51 -5.68
N GLY A 148 9.14 -12.75 -5.50
CA GLY A 148 10.12 -12.74 -6.57
C GLY A 148 10.97 -11.47 -6.61
N LYS A 149 11.58 -11.18 -7.76
CA LYS A 149 12.45 -10.02 -7.93
C LYS A 149 11.99 -9.16 -9.11
N PHE A 150 12.04 -7.85 -8.95
CA PHE A 150 11.77 -6.90 -10.04
C PHE A 150 12.94 -6.94 -11.04
N ARG A 151 12.70 -7.60 -12.17
CA ARG A 151 13.67 -7.72 -13.27
C ARG A 151 13.11 -7.06 -14.51
N PRO A 152 13.71 -5.96 -15.00
CA PRO A 152 13.22 -5.28 -16.20
C PRO A 152 13.13 -6.23 -17.40
N PHE A 153 12.01 -6.15 -18.13
CA PHE A 153 11.72 -6.90 -19.35
C PHE A 153 11.68 -8.43 -19.19
N ARG A 154 11.65 -8.93 -17.96
CA ARG A 154 11.54 -10.37 -17.65
C ARG A 154 10.36 -10.65 -16.72
N LYS A 155 9.79 -11.85 -16.84
CA LYS A 155 8.89 -12.38 -15.81
C LYS A 155 9.71 -12.70 -14.57
N GLY A 156 9.24 -12.33 -13.39
CA GLY A 156 10.00 -12.58 -12.16
C GLY A 156 9.27 -12.12 -10.90
N ILE A 157 8.16 -11.38 -11.07
CA ILE A 157 7.38 -10.88 -9.96
C ILE A 157 5.94 -11.42 -10.00
N THR A 158 5.47 -11.90 -8.87
CA THR A 158 4.08 -12.35 -8.67
C THR A 158 3.46 -11.58 -7.54
N ILE A 159 2.26 -11.04 -7.76
CA ILE A 159 1.48 -10.31 -6.78
C ILE A 159 0.23 -11.14 -6.48
N VAL A 160 0.06 -11.52 -5.22
CA VAL A 160 -1.02 -12.40 -4.76
C VAL A 160 -1.89 -11.66 -3.75
N TYR A 161 -3.16 -11.47 -4.08
CA TYR A 161 -4.14 -10.85 -3.18
C TYR A 161 -4.86 -11.93 -2.38
N GLY A 162 -4.66 -11.95 -1.05
CA GLY A 162 -5.36 -12.86 -0.15
C GLY A 162 -6.84 -12.51 0.03
N LYS A 163 -7.57 -13.39 0.69
CA LYS A 163 -8.98 -13.14 1.02
C LYS A 163 -9.09 -12.03 2.09
N PRO A 164 -10.09 -11.13 1.97
CA PRO A 164 -10.33 -10.12 2.99
C PRO A 164 -10.82 -10.78 4.29
N TYR A 165 -10.27 -10.34 5.43
CA TYR A 165 -10.73 -10.76 6.75
C TYR A 165 -10.95 -9.55 7.66
N LYS A 166 -11.77 -9.72 8.69
CA LYS A 166 -11.98 -8.74 9.75
C LYS A 166 -11.18 -9.12 10.98
N ILE A 167 -10.76 -8.12 11.75
CA ILE A 167 -10.31 -8.34 13.11
C ILE A 167 -11.55 -8.48 13.99
N GLU A 168 -11.70 -9.62 14.63
CA GLU A 168 -12.73 -9.82 15.65
C GLU A 168 -12.22 -9.22 16.96
N SER A 169 -13.06 -8.46 17.62
CA SER A 169 -12.83 -8.02 19.00
C SER A 169 -13.42 -9.10 19.90
N ASP A 170 -12.58 -9.80 20.62
CA ASP A 170 -13.04 -10.58 21.78
C ASP A 170 -13.60 -9.65 22.86
#